data_fdbed0be37b78739ecd9e97871175d83
#
_entry.id   fdbed0be37b78739ecd9e97871175d83
#
_cell.length_a   1.000
_cell.length_b   1.000
_cell.length_c   1.000
_cell.angle_alpha   90.00
_cell.angle_beta   90.00
_cell.angle_gamma   90.00
#
_symmetry.space_group_name_H-M   'P 1'
#
loop_
_entity.id
_entity.type
_entity.pdbx_description
1 polymer ?
#
loop_
_entity_poly.entity_id
_entity_poly.type
_entity_poly.pdbx_seq_one_letter_code
_entity_poly.pdbx_strand_id
1 'polypeptide(L)'
;MYWKDEGYLLSKNNYSENSIIIQAFTADHGNYSGIVYGGSSKKQKRIFQIGNKILLNWKSKSDNRTGYFNIELIKAISPRFFDDKRRSICILAASSILKILLPERQTNKKIYNLFEKFSFVFLRNLHKLCLNNFHVLL
;
A
#
# COMPACT_ATOMS: atom_id res chain seq x y z
N MET A 1 16.62 7.97 -14.31
CA MET A 1 16.43 6.65 -13.69
C MET A 1 14.97 6.24 -13.79
N TYR A 2 14.74 5.00 -14.15
CA TYR A 2 13.41 4.46 -14.39
C TYR A 2 13.36 3.00 -13.96
N TRP A 3 12.30 2.61 -13.28
CA TRP A 3 12.03 1.21 -12.98
C TRP A 3 10.53 0.95 -12.85
N LYS A 4 10.17 -0.32 -12.97
CA LYS A 4 8.82 -0.82 -12.83
C LYS A 4 8.80 -1.94 -11.79
N ASP A 5 7.84 -1.89 -10.89
CA ASP A 5 7.71 -2.87 -9.82
C ASP A 5 6.26 -2.93 -9.34
N GLU A 6 5.95 -3.93 -8.56
CA GLU A 6 4.69 -4.02 -7.83
C GLU A 6 4.90 -3.74 -6.35
N GLY A 7 3.87 -3.26 -5.68
CA GLY A 7 3.98 -2.94 -4.27
C GLY A 7 2.64 -2.65 -3.62
N TYR A 8 2.72 -2.28 -2.36
CA TYR A 8 1.56 -1.95 -1.54
C TYR A 8 1.59 -0.48 -1.14
N LEU A 9 0.45 0.19 -1.25
CA LEU A 9 0.34 1.59 -0.86
C LEU A 9 0.33 1.70 0.68
N LEU A 10 1.33 2.39 1.22
CA LEU A 10 1.47 2.58 2.67
C LEU A 10 0.88 3.91 3.15
N SER A 11 1.00 4.95 2.37
CA SER A 11 0.48 6.28 2.73
C SER A 11 0.22 7.13 1.52
N LYS A 12 -0.64 8.12 1.70
CA LYS A 12 -0.93 9.16 0.71
C LYS A 12 -1.17 10.48 1.41
N ASN A 13 -0.64 11.55 0.84
CA ASN A 13 -0.84 12.91 1.32
C ASN A 13 -1.03 13.85 0.15
N ASN A 14 -1.81 14.91 0.33
CA ASN A 14 -1.94 15.95 -0.67
C ASN A 14 -0.62 16.68 -0.84
N TYR A 15 -0.21 16.90 -2.08
CA TYR A 15 1.00 17.63 -2.42
C TYR A 15 0.70 18.97 -3.07
N SER A 16 -0.21 18.98 -4.03
CA SER A 16 -0.70 20.18 -4.69
C SER A 16 -2.18 19.99 -5.09
N GLU A 17 -2.78 20.95 -5.77
CA GLU A 17 -4.19 20.88 -6.18
C GLU A 17 -4.53 19.61 -6.97
N ASN A 18 -3.61 19.17 -7.84
CA ASN A 18 -3.82 18.03 -8.74
C ASN A 18 -2.87 16.86 -8.49
N SER A 19 -2.09 16.89 -7.42
CA SER A 19 -1.12 15.85 -7.16
C SER A 19 -1.10 15.42 -5.70
N ILE A 20 -0.71 14.16 -5.50
CA ILE A 20 -0.50 13.58 -4.19
C ILE A 20 0.92 13.04 -4.10
N ILE A 21 1.45 12.96 -2.89
CA ILE A 21 2.67 12.21 -2.62
C ILE A 21 2.28 10.90 -1.96
N ILE A 22 2.83 9.81 -2.46
CA ILE A 22 2.56 8.47 -1.92
C ILE A 22 3.85 7.83 -1.43
N GLN A 23 3.68 6.88 -0.53
CA GLN A 23 4.74 5.99 -0.10
C GLN A 23 4.28 4.56 -0.35
N ALA A 24 5.10 3.79 -1.06
CA ALA A 24 4.79 2.42 -1.44
C ALA A 24 5.91 1.47 -1.02
N PHE A 25 5.51 0.31 -0.54
CA PHE A 25 6.44 -0.78 -0.24
C PHE A 25 6.50 -1.71 -1.44
N THR A 26 7.62 -1.64 -2.18
CA THR A 26 7.81 -2.39 -3.42
C THR A 26 8.55 -3.70 -3.18
N ALA A 27 8.33 -4.66 -4.09
CA ALA A 27 8.93 -6.00 -3.98
C ALA A 27 10.45 -5.98 -4.11
N ASP A 28 10.97 -5.27 -5.12
CA ASP A 28 12.38 -5.32 -5.49
C ASP A 28 13.15 -4.04 -5.16
N HIS A 29 12.47 -2.95 -4.85
CA HIS A 29 13.10 -1.65 -4.61
C HIS A 29 12.92 -1.12 -3.18
N GLY A 30 12.09 -1.78 -2.39
CA GLY A 30 11.84 -1.38 -1.00
C GLY A 30 10.84 -0.24 -0.88
N ASN A 31 10.98 0.55 0.16
CA ASN A 31 10.09 1.66 0.49
C ASN A 31 10.45 2.90 -0.30
N TYR A 32 9.58 3.31 -1.21
CA TYR A 32 9.80 4.47 -2.08
C TYR A 32 8.70 5.50 -1.95
N SER A 33 9.09 6.77 -1.95
CA SER A 33 8.17 7.90 -2.03
C SER A 33 8.20 8.53 -3.42
N GLY A 34 7.06 9.02 -3.86
CA GLY A 34 6.98 9.69 -5.15
C GLY A 34 5.68 10.47 -5.33
N ILE A 35 5.69 11.36 -6.29
CA ILE A 35 4.57 12.23 -6.62
C ILE A 35 3.73 11.56 -7.71
N VAL A 36 2.42 11.60 -7.55
CA VAL A 36 1.46 11.14 -8.55
C VAL A 36 0.63 12.32 -9.02
N TYR A 37 0.75 12.66 -10.28
CA TYR A 37 -0.08 13.69 -10.90
C TYR A 37 -1.49 13.16 -11.16
N GLY A 38 -2.48 14.01 -10.95
CA GLY A 38 -3.88 13.63 -11.12
C GLY A 38 -4.43 12.72 -10.03
N GLY A 39 -3.66 12.43 -8.98
CA GLY A 39 -4.05 11.53 -7.91
C GLY A 39 -5.21 12.00 -7.05
N SER A 40 -5.58 13.27 -7.13
CA SER A 40 -6.71 13.84 -6.40
C SER A 40 -8.06 13.70 -7.13
N SER A 41 -8.09 13.19 -8.36
CA SER A 41 -9.32 13.00 -9.10
C SER A 41 -10.20 11.89 -8.50
N LYS A 42 -11.51 11.96 -8.72
CA LYS A 42 -12.46 10.95 -8.21
C LYS A 42 -12.18 9.54 -8.74
N LYS A 43 -11.72 9.43 -10.00
CA LYS A 43 -11.34 8.14 -10.60
C LYS A 43 -10.15 7.51 -9.90
N GLN A 44 -9.20 8.34 -9.47
CA GLN A 44 -7.97 7.91 -8.82
C GLN A 44 -8.17 7.53 -7.35
N LYS A 45 -9.20 8.04 -6.70
CA LYS A 45 -9.47 7.72 -5.28
C LYS A 45 -9.63 6.23 -5.00
N ARG A 46 -10.14 5.46 -5.96
CA ARG A 46 -10.27 4.02 -5.84
C ARG A 46 -8.92 3.30 -5.81
N ILE A 47 -7.96 3.80 -6.57
CA ILE A 47 -6.61 3.25 -6.66
C ILE A 47 -5.83 3.56 -5.39
N PHE A 48 -5.96 4.78 -4.88
CA PHE A 48 -5.17 5.28 -3.76
C PHE A 48 -5.80 5.00 -2.40
N GLN A 49 -6.14 3.72 -2.17
CA GLN A 49 -6.54 3.24 -0.85
C GLN A 49 -5.37 2.53 -0.20
N ILE A 50 -5.08 2.86 1.06
CA ILE A 50 -3.97 2.29 1.81
C ILE A 50 -4.15 0.77 1.90
N GLY A 51 -3.07 0.04 1.61
CA GLY A 51 -3.05 -1.42 1.57
C GLY A 51 -3.35 -2.04 0.21
N ASN A 52 -3.77 -1.26 -0.78
CA ASN A 52 -3.99 -1.77 -2.13
C ASN A 52 -2.68 -2.21 -2.78
N LYS A 53 -2.75 -3.30 -3.54
CA LYS A 53 -1.63 -3.75 -4.38
C LYS A 53 -1.67 -3.01 -5.70
N ILE A 54 -0.57 -2.38 -6.05
CA ILE A 54 -0.44 -1.49 -7.20
C ILE A 54 0.78 -1.83 -8.03
N LEU A 55 0.69 -1.55 -9.32
CA LEU A 55 1.81 -1.57 -10.24
C LEU A 55 2.38 -0.16 -10.34
N LEU A 56 3.68 -0.02 -10.15
CA LEU A 56 4.37 1.25 -10.04
C LEU A 56 5.39 1.41 -11.16
N ASN A 57 5.31 2.52 -11.86
CA ASN A 57 6.37 2.98 -12.75
C ASN A 57 7.00 4.23 -12.15
N TRP A 58 8.23 4.12 -11.71
CA TRP A 58 8.94 5.22 -11.07
C TRP A 58 9.92 5.87 -12.03
N LYS A 59 9.95 7.20 -12.04
CA LYS A 59 10.87 8.01 -12.84
C LYS A 59 11.47 9.11 -11.98
N SER A 60 12.77 9.30 -12.11
CA SER A 60 13.45 10.43 -11.50
C SER A 60 14.56 10.92 -12.40
N LYS A 61 14.85 12.23 -12.33
CA LYS A 61 15.96 12.84 -13.06
C LYS A 61 17.32 12.50 -12.45
N SER A 62 17.34 12.17 -11.16
CA SER A 62 18.55 11.77 -10.43
C SER A 62 18.18 10.91 -9.22
N ASP A 63 19.13 10.12 -8.75
CA ASP A 63 18.92 9.19 -7.62
C ASP A 63 18.56 9.89 -6.30
N ASN A 64 18.91 11.17 -6.16
CA ASN A 64 18.73 11.92 -4.91
C ASN A 64 17.46 12.78 -4.89
N ARG A 65 16.66 12.75 -5.94
CA ARG A 65 15.44 13.55 -6.03
C ARG A 65 14.18 12.71 -5.84
N THR A 66 13.15 13.34 -5.32
CA THR A 66 11.80 12.76 -5.29
C THR A 66 11.36 12.47 -6.72
N GLY A 67 11.01 11.23 -6.98
CA GLY A 67 10.57 10.81 -8.31
C GLY A 67 9.06 10.94 -8.49
N TYR A 68 8.63 10.51 -9.65
CA TYR A 68 7.22 10.49 -10.04
C TYR A 68 6.78 9.06 -10.25
N PHE A 69 5.58 8.75 -9.76
CA PHE A 69 4.94 7.46 -10.01
C PHE A 69 3.82 7.58 -11.03
N ASN A 70 3.78 6.61 -11.93
CA ASN A 70 2.59 6.26 -12.68
C ASN A 70 2.07 4.93 -12.13
N ILE A 71 0.79 4.87 -11.77
CA ILE A 71 0.25 3.78 -10.95
C ILE A 71 -0.95 3.14 -11.64
N GLU A 72 -0.97 1.80 -11.62
CA GLU A 72 -2.12 1.00 -12.00
C GLU A 72 -2.53 0.09 -10.85
N LEU A 73 -3.83 -0.11 -10.68
CA LEU A 73 -4.34 -1.00 -9.64
C LEU A 73 -4.17 -2.46 -10.07
N ILE A 74 -3.49 -3.26 -9.25
CA ILE A 74 -3.42 -4.71 -9.43
C ILE A 74 -4.56 -5.38 -8.66
N LYS A 75 -4.69 -5.08 -7.37
CA LYS A 75 -5.70 -5.69 -6.51
C LYS A 75 -6.17 -4.71 -5.44
N ALA A 76 -7.48 -4.47 -5.43
CA ALA A 76 -8.10 -3.68 -4.38
C ALA A 76 -8.27 -4.53 -3.12
N ILE A 77 -7.51 -4.21 -2.09
CA ILE A 77 -7.55 -4.90 -0.80
C ILE A 77 -8.44 -4.14 0.16
N SER A 78 -8.19 -2.87 0.31
CA SER A 78 -8.89 -2.00 1.26
C SER A 78 -10.39 -1.89 1.02
N PRO A 79 -10.89 -1.72 -0.23
CA PRO A 79 -12.33 -1.60 -0.47
C PRO A 79 -13.15 -2.83 -0.07
N ARG A 80 -12.54 -4.01 -0.01
CA ARG A 80 -13.21 -5.23 0.43
C ARG A 80 -13.55 -5.21 1.92
N PHE A 81 -12.99 -4.27 2.68
CA PHE A 81 -13.13 -4.18 4.12
C PHE A 81 -13.85 -2.93 4.61
N PHE A 82 -14.43 -2.14 3.71
CA PHE A 82 -15.15 -0.92 4.12
C PHE A 82 -16.27 -1.21 5.13
N ASP A 83 -16.93 -2.35 5.00
CA ASP A 83 -17.98 -2.76 5.91
C ASP A 83 -17.45 -3.43 7.19
N ASP A 84 -16.15 -3.69 7.27
CA ASP A 84 -15.52 -4.30 8.42
C ASP A 84 -14.44 -3.39 9.00
N LYS A 85 -14.83 -2.65 10.04
CA LYS A 85 -13.95 -1.68 10.71
C LYS A 85 -12.69 -2.33 11.29
N ARG A 86 -12.78 -3.55 11.80
CA ARG A 86 -11.64 -4.26 12.39
C ARG A 86 -10.57 -4.57 11.36
N ARG A 87 -10.99 -5.03 10.19
CA ARG A 87 -10.07 -5.32 9.09
C ARG A 87 -9.42 -4.04 8.56
N SER A 88 -10.21 -3.00 8.38
CA SER A 88 -9.70 -1.69 7.96
C SER A 88 -8.65 -1.16 8.94
N ILE A 89 -8.92 -1.24 10.24
CA ILE A 89 -7.97 -0.81 11.28
C ILE A 89 -6.69 -1.64 11.23
N CYS A 90 -6.76 -2.96 11.04
CA CYS A 90 -5.59 -3.81 10.98
C CYS A 90 -4.70 -3.49 9.77
N ILE A 91 -5.30 -3.27 8.60
CA ILE A 91 -4.55 -2.88 7.39
C ILE A 91 -3.91 -1.51 7.57
N LEU A 92 -4.64 -0.54 8.09
CA LEU A 92 -4.10 0.80 8.36
C LEU A 92 -2.97 0.76 9.39
N ALA A 93 -3.13 0.00 10.46
CA ALA A 93 -2.11 -0.15 11.50
C ALA A 93 -0.84 -0.82 10.94
N ALA A 94 -0.98 -1.91 10.22
CA ALA A 94 0.15 -2.60 9.60
C ALA A 94 0.89 -1.70 8.61
N SER A 95 0.17 -0.97 7.77
CA SER A 95 0.74 -0.03 6.81
C SER A 95 1.48 1.12 7.52
N SER A 96 0.92 1.66 8.59
CA SER A 96 1.54 2.71 9.39
C SER A 96 2.83 2.25 10.07
N ILE A 97 2.85 1.05 10.59
CA ILE A 97 4.04 0.45 11.20
C ILE A 97 5.14 0.26 10.16
N LEU A 98 4.82 -0.28 8.99
CA LEU A 98 5.77 -0.46 7.91
C LEU A 98 6.33 0.87 7.40
N LYS A 99 5.48 1.88 7.29
CA LYS A 99 5.89 3.22 6.90
C LYS A 99 6.98 3.78 7.81
N ILE A 100 6.87 3.56 9.11
CA ILE A 100 7.81 4.08 10.11
C ILE A 100 9.07 3.21 10.19
N LEU A 101 8.93 1.90 10.14
CA LEU A 101 10.03 0.96 10.41
C LEU A 101 10.92 0.69 9.19
N LEU A 102 10.36 0.75 8.00
CA LEU A 102 11.12 0.44 6.79
C LEU A 102 12.01 1.62 6.38
N PRO A 103 13.32 1.39 6.25
CA PRO A 103 14.20 2.43 5.71
C PRO A 103 13.86 2.70 4.23
N GLU A 104 14.03 3.95 3.83
CA GLU A 104 13.78 4.34 2.45
C GLU A 104 14.78 3.68 1.50
N ARG A 105 14.28 3.25 0.35
CA ARG A 105 15.07 2.74 -0.78
C ARG A 105 15.93 1.51 -0.46
N GLN A 106 15.53 0.75 0.55
CA GLN A 106 16.19 -0.51 0.89
C GLN A 106 15.25 -1.68 0.69
N THR A 107 15.67 -2.63 -0.14
CA THR A 107 14.90 -3.84 -0.41
C THR A 107 14.78 -4.70 0.85
N ASN A 108 13.59 -5.18 1.13
CA ASN A 108 13.34 -6.14 2.20
C ASN A 108 12.31 -7.18 1.76
N LYS A 109 12.76 -8.15 1.01
CA LYS A 109 11.90 -9.20 0.46
C LYS A 109 11.24 -10.05 1.54
N LYS A 110 11.91 -10.28 2.65
CA LYS A 110 11.37 -11.07 3.75
C LYS A 110 10.12 -10.41 4.34
N ILE A 111 10.20 -9.14 4.66
CA ILE A 111 9.05 -8.37 5.17
C ILE A 111 7.98 -8.20 4.09
N TYR A 112 8.38 -7.97 2.85
CA TYR A 112 7.44 -7.88 1.74
C TYR A 112 6.62 -9.15 1.59
N ASN A 113 7.26 -10.30 1.59
CA ASN A 113 6.59 -11.60 1.49
C ASN A 113 5.69 -11.87 2.70
N LEU A 114 6.11 -11.48 3.89
CA LEU A 114 5.28 -11.59 5.09
C LEU A 114 4.03 -10.70 5.00
N PHE A 115 4.19 -9.47 4.55
CA PHE A 115 3.06 -8.56 4.36
C PHE A 115 2.10 -9.08 3.28
N GLU A 116 2.62 -9.62 2.19
CA GLU A 116 1.81 -10.22 1.13
C GLU A 116 1.01 -11.41 1.64
N LYS A 117 1.63 -12.30 2.38
CA LYS A 117 0.94 -13.43 3.04
C LYS A 117 -0.10 -12.94 4.04
N PHE A 118 0.23 -11.97 4.85
CA PHE A 118 -0.68 -11.34 5.81
C PHE A 118 -1.92 -10.78 5.10
N SER A 119 -1.73 -10.00 4.04
CA SER A 119 -2.82 -9.43 3.26
C SER A 119 -3.70 -10.51 2.64
N PHE A 120 -3.08 -11.58 2.14
CA PHE A 120 -3.77 -12.67 1.47
C PHE A 120 -4.56 -13.54 2.44
N VAL A 121 -3.96 -13.95 3.55
CA VAL A 121 -4.59 -14.75 4.60
C VAL A 121 -5.67 -13.94 5.31
N PHE A 122 -5.41 -12.68 5.57
CA PHE A 122 -6.35 -11.76 6.18
C PHE A 122 -7.60 -11.58 5.33
N LEU A 123 -7.45 -11.53 4.00
CA LEU A 123 -8.56 -11.46 3.06
C LEU A 123 -9.41 -12.72 3.04
N ARG A 124 -8.78 -13.90 3.14
CA ARG A 124 -9.49 -15.19 3.00
C ARG A 124 -10.08 -15.72 4.30
N ASN A 125 -9.36 -15.62 5.39
CA ASN A 125 -9.62 -16.40 6.60
C ASN A 125 -10.17 -15.59 7.77
N LEU A 126 -10.17 -14.27 7.70
CA LEU A 126 -10.64 -13.49 8.85
C LEU A 126 -12.13 -13.67 9.11
N HIS A 127 -12.90 -13.93 8.06
CA HIS A 127 -14.32 -14.26 8.22
C HIS A 127 -14.49 -15.57 8.99
N LYS A 128 -13.67 -16.57 8.70
CA LYS A 128 -13.68 -17.86 9.43
C LYS A 128 -13.05 -17.73 10.83
N LEU A 129 -11.95 -16.99 10.96
CA LEU A 129 -11.27 -16.78 12.23
C LEU A 129 -12.08 -15.90 13.19
N CYS A 130 -12.75 -14.86 12.70
CA CYS A 130 -13.64 -14.05 13.52
C CYS A 130 -14.86 -14.85 14.00
N LEU A 131 -15.43 -15.70 13.14
CA LEU A 131 -16.53 -16.57 13.52
C LEU A 131 -16.09 -17.62 14.56
N ASN A 132 -14.92 -18.23 14.35
CA ASN A 132 -14.39 -19.23 15.29
C ASN A 132 -13.90 -18.62 16.61
N ASN A 133 -13.27 -17.46 16.59
CA ASN A 133 -12.82 -16.77 17.79
C ASN A 133 -13.97 -16.10 18.54
N PHE A 134 -15.04 -15.73 17.88
CA PHE A 134 -16.24 -15.22 18.55
C PHE A 134 -16.90 -16.30 19.41
N HIS A 135 -16.84 -17.55 19.02
CA HIS A 135 -17.32 -18.68 19.82
C HIS A 135 -16.36 -19.08 20.96
N VAL A 136 -15.08 -18.74 20.86
CA VAL A 136 -14.07 -19.05 21.89
C VAL A 136 -13.94 -17.93 22.93
N LEU A 137 -14.27 -16.68 22.57
CA LEU A 137 -14.19 -15.51 23.47
C LEU A 137 -15.51 -15.20 24.18
N LEU A 138 -16.57 -15.89 23.83
CA LEU A 138 -17.86 -15.85 24.48
C LEU A 138 -18.10 -17.13 25.31
#